data_c8e25219c2d1e68e0cc8982162939a20
#
_entry.id   c8e25219c2d1e68e0cc8982162939a20
#
_cell.length_a   1.000
_cell.length_b   1.000
_cell.length_c   1.000
_cell.angle_alpha   90.00
_cell.angle_beta   90.00
_cell.angle_gamma   90.00
#
_symmetry.space_group_name_H-M   'P 1'
#
loop_
_entity.id
_entity.type
_entity.pdbx_description
1 polymer ?
#
loop_
_entity_poly.entity_id
_entity_poly.type
_entity_poly.pdbx_seq_one_letter_code
_entity_poly.pdbx_strand_id
1 'polypeptide(L)'
;MVAGCSPADNESLPSGFVTGTSIHSINVGGRARVYRLYRPAGLPVSAPLVVMLHAVTGSAEQAESSYGWDELADSGRFVVAYPDGVGRAWNVNGGGCCGRPQREGVDDVAFIRAAVADIVRNVSVDASRIYATGMSNGGIMSYTLACNTGIFAAIGSVAGTQLDSCRSPHPVSVMEIHGTSDKLVPYGGGQGSNIINGPSAPDVNAFWRNVNQCGAPSVTTDSDVTTSTAGCVDNRGVALITIDGGGHEWPDFATQTLWQFFAAQPH
;
A
#
# COMPACT_ATOMS: atom_id res chain seq x y z
N MET A 1 18.68 -44.67 -21.30
CA MET A 1 17.39 -44.20 -20.81
C MET A 1 17.56 -42.73 -20.47
N VAL A 2 17.03 -41.85 -21.31
CA VAL A 2 17.11 -40.39 -21.12
C VAL A 2 15.81 -39.98 -20.47
N ALA A 3 15.88 -39.54 -19.20
CA ALA A 3 14.75 -39.03 -18.51
C ALA A 3 14.40 -37.63 -19.08
N GLY A 4 13.27 -37.55 -19.76
CA GLY A 4 12.74 -36.29 -20.25
C GLY A 4 12.23 -35.45 -19.07
N CYS A 5 12.76 -34.23 -18.88
CA CYS A 5 12.13 -33.20 -18.10
C CYS A 5 10.86 -32.74 -18.85
N SER A 6 9.70 -33.01 -18.31
CA SER A 6 8.47 -32.35 -18.73
C SER A 6 8.56 -30.88 -18.40
N PRO A 7 8.17 -29.95 -19.29
CA PRO A 7 8.02 -28.55 -18.94
C PRO A 7 6.90 -28.42 -17.90
N ALA A 8 7.12 -27.64 -16.86
CA ALA A 8 6.08 -27.26 -15.91
C ALA A 8 4.94 -26.61 -16.69
N ASP A 9 3.74 -27.12 -16.55
CA ASP A 9 2.54 -26.57 -17.12
C ASP A 9 2.38 -25.15 -16.58
N ASN A 10 2.55 -24.17 -17.49
CA ASN A 10 2.31 -22.77 -17.20
C ASN A 10 0.79 -22.55 -17.20
N GLU A 11 0.09 -23.02 -16.15
CA GLU A 11 -1.33 -22.77 -15.99
C GLU A 11 -1.55 -21.26 -15.89
N SER A 12 -2.18 -20.68 -16.89
CA SER A 12 -2.59 -19.29 -16.88
C SER A 12 -3.63 -19.10 -15.78
N LEU A 13 -3.41 -18.14 -14.86
CA LEU A 13 -4.37 -17.82 -13.81
C LEU A 13 -5.74 -17.42 -14.41
N PRO A 14 -6.85 -17.77 -13.75
CA PRO A 14 -8.18 -17.45 -14.24
C PRO A 14 -8.43 -15.94 -14.29
N SER A 15 -9.25 -15.48 -15.25
CA SER A 15 -9.60 -14.08 -15.46
C SER A 15 -10.92 -13.65 -14.78
N GLY A 16 -11.66 -14.59 -14.19
CA GLY A 16 -12.90 -14.30 -13.45
C GLY A 16 -12.63 -13.97 -11.98
N PHE A 17 -13.62 -13.38 -11.29
CA PHE A 17 -13.56 -13.08 -9.85
C PHE A 17 -13.78 -14.36 -9.00
N VAL A 18 -12.87 -15.30 -9.13
CA VAL A 18 -12.91 -16.62 -8.49
C VAL A 18 -12.24 -16.63 -7.12
N THR A 19 -12.42 -17.69 -6.35
CA THR A 19 -11.64 -17.96 -5.14
C THR A 19 -10.19 -18.26 -5.50
N GLY A 20 -9.25 -17.82 -4.68
CA GLY A 20 -7.81 -17.82 -4.96
C GLY A 20 -7.41 -16.61 -5.81
N THR A 21 -6.24 -16.71 -6.46
CA THR A 21 -5.70 -15.63 -7.30
C THR A 21 -6.32 -15.63 -8.69
N SER A 22 -6.67 -14.44 -9.17
CA SER A 22 -7.12 -14.19 -10.55
C SER A 22 -6.45 -12.93 -11.12
N ILE A 23 -6.36 -12.84 -12.46
CA ILE A 23 -5.76 -11.69 -13.15
C ILE A 23 -6.85 -10.93 -13.91
N HIS A 24 -6.86 -9.62 -13.74
CA HIS A 24 -7.82 -8.72 -14.34
C HIS A 24 -7.13 -7.63 -15.14
N SER A 25 -7.76 -7.24 -16.26
CA SER A 25 -7.26 -6.15 -17.11
C SER A 25 -8.37 -5.13 -17.33
N ILE A 26 -8.05 -3.86 -17.12
CA ILE A 26 -8.94 -2.71 -17.33
C ILE A 26 -8.25 -1.68 -18.21
N ASN A 27 -9.02 -0.92 -19.00
CA ASN A 27 -8.47 0.19 -19.79
C ASN A 27 -8.59 1.51 -19.01
N VAL A 28 -7.48 2.20 -18.85
CA VAL A 28 -7.41 3.50 -18.19
C VAL A 28 -6.61 4.46 -19.05
N GLY A 29 -7.24 5.54 -19.50
CA GLY A 29 -6.60 6.53 -20.36
C GLY A 29 -6.06 5.94 -21.68
N GLY A 30 -6.74 4.95 -22.26
CA GLY A 30 -6.31 4.27 -23.49
C GLY A 30 -5.21 3.22 -23.28
N ARG A 31 -4.80 2.96 -22.06
CA ARG A 31 -3.76 1.96 -21.71
C ARG A 31 -4.40 0.78 -20.98
N ALA A 32 -4.11 -0.44 -21.42
CA ALA A 32 -4.44 -1.64 -20.66
C ALA A 32 -3.59 -1.68 -19.39
N ARG A 33 -4.25 -1.82 -18.23
CA ARG A 33 -3.62 -1.94 -16.92
C ARG A 33 -4.08 -3.24 -16.28
N VAL A 34 -3.20 -3.89 -15.54
CA VAL A 34 -3.42 -5.21 -14.95
C VAL A 34 -3.37 -5.12 -13.44
N TYR A 35 -4.21 -5.89 -12.78
CA TYR A 35 -4.08 -6.18 -11.35
C TYR A 35 -4.37 -7.66 -11.08
N ARG A 36 -3.73 -8.19 -10.05
CA ARG A 36 -4.04 -9.51 -9.49
C ARG A 36 -5.00 -9.31 -8.32
N LEU A 37 -5.88 -10.28 -8.13
CA LEU A 37 -6.85 -10.26 -7.04
C LEU A 37 -6.81 -11.61 -6.33
N TYR A 38 -6.50 -11.58 -5.05
CA TYR A 38 -6.66 -12.73 -4.16
C TYR A 38 -7.99 -12.65 -3.41
N ARG A 39 -8.77 -13.70 -3.52
CA ARG A 39 -10.07 -13.81 -2.90
C ARG A 39 -10.16 -15.08 -2.06
N PRO A 40 -10.14 -14.99 -0.71
CA PRO A 40 -10.33 -16.14 0.17
C PRO A 40 -11.65 -16.87 -0.06
N ALA A 41 -11.67 -18.14 0.26
CA ALA A 41 -12.93 -18.90 0.35
C ALA A 41 -13.79 -18.39 1.51
N GLY A 42 -15.11 -18.42 1.35
CA GLY A 42 -16.04 -18.09 2.43
C GLY A 42 -15.99 -16.64 2.92
N LEU A 43 -15.74 -15.68 2.01
CA LEU A 43 -15.82 -14.27 2.33
C LEU A 43 -17.20 -13.89 2.89
N PRO A 44 -17.26 -13.00 3.90
CA PRO A 44 -18.53 -12.44 4.33
C PRO A 44 -19.14 -11.55 3.24
N VAL A 45 -20.45 -11.32 3.32
CA VAL A 45 -21.07 -10.21 2.60
C VAL A 45 -20.43 -8.93 3.12
N SER A 46 -20.02 -8.04 2.21
CA SER A 46 -19.29 -6.80 2.56
C SER A 46 -17.92 -7.06 3.22
N ALA A 47 -17.03 -7.75 2.51
CA ALA A 47 -15.64 -7.98 2.95
C ALA A 47 -14.78 -6.71 2.82
N PRO A 48 -13.79 -6.49 3.69
CA PRO A 48 -12.78 -5.43 3.47
C PRO A 48 -11.93 -5.70 2.22
N LEU A 49 -11.31 -4.64 1.69
CA LEU A 49 -10.36 -4.71 0.58
C LEU A 49 -9.04 -4.03 0.98
N VAL A 50 -7.94 -4.74 0.79
CA VAL A 50 -6.58 -4.19 0.87
C VAL A 50 -6.01 -4.06 -0.53
N VAL A 51 -5.51 -2.89 -0.89
CA VAL A 51 -4.75 -2.64 -2.12
C VAL A 51 -3.27 -2.59 -1.75
N MET A 52 -2.51 -3.60 -2.16
CA MET A 52 -1.08 -3.73 -1.88
C MET A 52 -0.24 -3.29 -3.08
N LEU A 53 0.57 -2.25 -2.90
CA LEU A 53 1.36 -1.59 -3.94
C LEU A 53 2.82 -2.01 -3.86
N HIS A 54 3.35 -2.61 -4.91
CA HIS A 54 4.73 -3.07 -4.97
C HIS A 54 5.76 -1.92 -4.94
N ALA A 55 6.98 -2.22 -4.52
CA ALA A 55 8.11 -1.30 -4.59
C ALA A 55 8.57 -1.05 -6.04
N VAL A 56 9.41 -0.03 -6.27
CA VAL A 56 10.10 0.12 -7.55
C VAL A 56 10.89 -1.14 -7.89
N THR A 57 10.91 -1.54 -9.15
CA THR A 57 11.43 -2.82 -9.66
C THR A 57 10.65 -4.08 -9.23
N GLY A 58 9.61 -3.92 -8.42
CA GLY A 58 8.67 -4.98 -8.05
C GLY A 58 7.61 -5.24 -9.13
N SER A 59 6.66 -6.10 -8.82
CA SER A 59 5.48 -6.41 -9.62
C SER A 59 4.31 -6.80 -8.72
N ALA A 60 3.10 -6.88 -9.28
CA ALA A 60 1.93 -7.41 -8.59
C ALA A 60 2.18 -8.84 -8.07
N GLU A 61 2.79 -9.70 -8.88
CA GLU A 61 3.12 -11.08 -8.51
C GLU A 61 4.15 -11.16 -7.37
N GLN A 62 5.19 -10.33 -7.42
CA GLN A 62 6.18 -10.27 -6.36
C GLN A 62 5.56 -9.77 -5.05
N ALA A 63 4.69 -8.75 -5.09
CA ALA A 63 4.02 -8.25 -3.90
C ALA A 63 3.08 -9.30 -3.27
N GLU A 64 2.35 -10.06 -4.11
CA GLU A 64 1.50 -11.16 -3.67
C GLU A 64 2.31 -12.25 -2.96
N SER A 65 3.45 -12.67 -3.55
CA SER A 65 4.24 -13.78 -3.02
C SER A 65 5.13 -13.42 -1.81
N SER A 66 5.44 -12.12 -1.59
CA SER A 66 6.52 -11.74 -0.65
C SER A 66 6.04 -11.11 0.64
N TYR A 67 4.83 -10.55 0.70
CA TYR A 67 4.42 -9.76 1.86
C TYR A 67 3.38 -10.45 2.76
N GLY A 68 3.00 -11.71 2.48
CA GLY A 68 2.17 -12.53 3.35
C GLY A 68 0.71 -12.06 3.51
N TRP A 69 0.20 -11.27 2.55
CA TRP A 69 -1.14 -10.74 2.61
C TRP A 69 -2.22 -11.81 2.33
N ASP A 70 -1.93 -12.79 1.47
CA ASP A 70 -2.90 -13.84 1.12
C ASP A 70 -3.19 -14.76 2.30
N GLU A 71 -2.16 -15.20 3.02
CA GLU A 71 -2.29 -16.01 4.23
C GLU A 71 -3.05 -15.26 5.33
N LEU A 72 -2.80 -13.95 5.44
CA LEU A 72 -3.53 -13.12 6.39
C LEU A 72 -4.98 -12.88 5.95
N ALA A 73 -5.23 -12.76 4.66
CA ALA A 73 -6.58 -12.61 4.10
C ALA A 73 -7.46 -13.84 4.35
N ASP A 74 -6.89 -15.05 4.30
CA ASP A 74 -7.61 -16.28 4.63
C ASP A 74 -8.15 -16.26 6.06
N SER A 75 -7.35 -15.85 7.02
CA SER A 75 -7.75 -15.75 8.42
C SER A 75 -8.59 -14.50 8.73
N GLY A 76 -8.24 -13.36 8.14
CA GLY A 76 -8.89 -12.07 8.34
C GLY A 76 -10.16 -11.86 7.49
N ARG A 77 -10.43 -12.75 6.51
CA ARG A 77 -11.59 -12.73 5.62
C ARG A 77 -11.78 -11.42 4.87
N PHE A 78 -10.72 -10.96 4.22
CA PHE A 78 -10.72 -9.78 3.36
C PHE A 78 -10.15 -10.10 1.98
N VAL A 79 -10.37 -9.22 1.01
CA VAL A 79 -9.87 -9.33 -0.36
C VAL A 79 -8.56 -8.57 -0.49
N VAL A 80 -7.61 -9.07 -1.27
CA VAL A 80 -6.37 -8.34 -1.57
C VAL A 80 -6.24 -8.09 -3.07
N ALA A 81 -6.00 -6.84 -3.43
CA ALA A 81 -5.68 -6.45 -4.79
C ALA A 81 -4.20 -6.07 -4.89
N TYR A 82 -3.54 -6.57 -5.93
CA TYR A 82 -2.15 -6.27 -6.26
C TYR A 82 -2.10 -5.63 -7.65
N PRO A 83 -2.23 -4.31 -7.76
CA PRO A 83 -2.08 -3.63 -9.03
C PRO A 83 -0.65 -3.70 -9.56
N ASP A 84 -0.48 -3.66 -10.89
CA ASP A 84 0.83 -3.69 -11.55
C ASP A 84 1.19 -2.32 -12.14
N GLY A 85 2.29 -1.74 -11.66
CA GLY A 85 2.79 -0.44 -12.07
C GLY A 85 3.47 -0.48 -13.44
N VAL A 86 3.27 0.55 -14.26
CA VAL A 86 3.92 0.66 -15.57
C VAL A 86 5.43 0.69 -15.40
N GLY A 87 6.13 -0.23 -16.08
CA GLY A 87 7.58 -0.31 -15.97
C GLY A 87 8.07 -0.60 -14.56
N ARG A 88 7.27 -1.32 -13.79
CA ARG A 88 7.59 -1.78 -12.43
C ARG A 88 7.80 -0.63 -11.44
N ALA A 89 6.99 0.43 -11.56
CA ALA A 89 7.03 1.60 -10.69
C ALA A 89 5.70 2.37 -10.72
N TRP A 90 5.53 3.33 -9.82
CA TRP A 90 4.39 4.22 -9.69
C TRP A 90 4.78 5.66 -9.95
N ASN A 91 3.95 6.41 -10.66
CA ASN A 91 4.02 7.87 -10.72
C ASN A 91 3.36 8.46 -9.47
N VAL A 92 4.15 9.09 -8.63
CA VAL A 92 3.73 9.54 -7.30
C VAL A 92 3.49 11.05 -7.19
N ASN A 93 3.25 11.73 -8.31
CA ASN A 93 2.87 13.14 -8.44
C ASN A 93 3.82 14.18 -7.81
N GLY A 94 4.80 13.78 -7.01
CA GLY A 94 5.70 14.70 -6.28
C GLY A 94 6.97 15.06 -7.03
N GLY A 95 7.17 14.53 -8.22
CA GLY A 95 8.41 14.68 -8.97
C GLY A 95 9.56 13.83 -8.40
N GLY A 96 10.55 13.54 -9.23
CA GLY A 96 11.75 12.81 -8.83
C GLY A 96 11.62 11.31 -8.71
N CYS A 97 10.46 10.72 -8.59
CA CYS A 97 10.26 9.27 -8.49
C CYS A 97 9.00 8.81 -9.22
N CYS A 98 8.98 7.72 -9.90
CA CYS A 98 10.08 6.80 -10.16
C CYS A 98 9.98 6.29 -11.60
N GLY A 99 11.03 6.43 -12.34
CA GLY A 99 11.26 5.74 -13.59
C GLY A 99 10.34 6.09 -14.76
N ARG A 100 9.89 5.07 -15.48
CA ARG A 100 9.10 5.23 -16.71
C ARG A 100 7.72 5.89 -16.48
N PRO A 101 6.92 5.52 -15.47
CA PRO A 101 5.59 6.09 -15.32
C PRO A 101 5.63 7.60 -15.01
N GLN A 102 6.62 8.05 -14.25
CA GLN A 102 6.82 9.48 -13.99
C GLN A 102 7.18 10.24 -15.29
N ARG A 103 8.09 9.69 -16.12
CA ARG A 103 8.46 10.33 -17.38
C ARG A 103 7.34 10.37 -18.41
N GLU A 104 6.46 9.37 -18.42
CA GLU A 104 5.31 9.27 -19.32
C GLU A 104 4.04 9.96 -18.77
N GLY A 105 4.09 10.52 -17.56
CA GLY A 105 2.93 11.12 -16.91
C GLY A 105 1.77 10.15 -16.73
N VAL A 106 2.08 8.88 -16.39
CA VAL A 106 1.05 7.84 -16.18
C VAL A 106 0.15 8.23 -15.01
N ASP A 107 -1.17 8.18 -15.21
CA ASP A 107 -2.13 8.43 -14.13
C ASP A 107 -2.40 7.15 -13.34
N ASP A 108 -1.52 6.87 -12.37
CA ASP A 108 -1.65 5.71 -11.50
C ASP A 108 -2.77 5.90 -10.46
N VAL A 109 -3.10 7.14 -10.10
CA VAL A 109 -4.26 7.42 -9.23
C VAL A 109 -5.56 7.00 -9.92
N ALA A 110 -5.75 7.37 -11.19
CA ALA A 110 -6.91 6.94 -11.97
C ALA A 110 -6.95 5.41 -12.13
N PHE A 111 -5.80 4.76 -12.31
CA PHE A 111 -5.74 3.31 -12.41
C PHE A 111 -6.19 2.62 -11.12
N ILE A 112 -5.65 3.02 -9.96
CA ILE A 112 -6.04 2.40 -8.68
C ILE A 112 -7.52 2.64 -8.38
N ARG A 113 -8.04 3.84 -8.63
CA ARG A 113 -9.47 4.13 -8.50
C ARG A 113 -10.32 3.23 -9.40
N ALA A 114 -9.91 3.03 -10.64
CA ALA A 114 -10.63 2.18 -11.59
C ALA A 114 -10.58 0.70 -11.17
N ALA A 115 -9.44 0.21 -10.69
CA ALA A 115 -9.30 -1.16 -10.18
C ALA A 115 -10.20 -1.40 -8.95
N VAL A 116 -10.18 -0.48 -7.98
CA VAL A 116 -11.07 -0.54 -6.82
C VAL A 116 -12.54 -0.55 -7.25
N ALA A 117 -12.94 0.34 -8.16
CA ALA A 117 -14.31 0.40 -8.66
C ALA A 117 -14.71 -0.88 -9.42
N ASP A 118 -13.78 -1.50 -10.13
CA ASP A 118 -14.02 -2.79 -10.81
C ASP A 118 -14.23 -3.92 -9.80
N ILE A 119 -13.40 -3.99 -8.78
CA ILE A 119 -13.51 -4.98 -7.68
C ILE A 119 -14.84 -4.81 -6.94
N VAL A 120 -15.18 -3.59 -6.52
CA VAL A 120 -16.43 -3.31 -5.78
C VAL A 120 -17.68 -3.69 -6.59
N ARG A 121 -17.65 -3.54 -7.91
CA ARG A 121 -18.77 -3.97 -8.77
C ARG A 121 -18.93 -5.47 -8.90
N ASN A 122 -17.86 -6.23 -8.78
CA ASN A 122 -17.84 -7.65 -9.11
C ASN A 122 -17.64 -8.57 -7.89
N VAL A 123 -17.16 -8.00 -6.77
CA VAL A 123 -16.95 -8.71 -5.50
C VAL A 123 -17.72 -7.98 -4.41
N SER A 124 -18.31 -8.72 -3.48
CA SER A 124 -19.04 -8.14 -2.36
C SER A 124 -18.10 -7.50 -1.34
N VAL A 125 -17.55 -6.32 -1.70
CA VAL A 125 -16.63 -5.52 -0.88
C VAL A 125 -17.40 -4.42 -0.17
N ASP A 126 -17.02 -4.13 1.06
CA ASP A 126 -17.47 -2.99 1.83
C ASP A 126 -16.73 -1.72 1.38
N ALA A 127 -17.44 -0.82 0.72
CA ALA A 127 -16.84 0.43 0.21
C ALA A 127 -16.33 1.37 1.32
N SER A 128 -16.74 1.17 2.57
CA SER A 128 -16.25 1.92 3.72
C SER A 128 -14.98 1.31 4.34
N ARG A 129 -14.61 0.08 3.95
CA ARG A 129 -13.44 -0.65 4.45
C ARG A 129 -12.45 -0.99 3.34
N ILE A 130 -12.02 0.04 2.62
CA ILE A 130 -11.01 -0.06 1.57
C ILE A 130 -9.74 0.59 2.09
N TYR A 131 -8.63 -0.14 2.00
CA TYR A 131 -7.33 0.27 2.53
C TYR A 131 -6.27 0.20 1.44
N ALA A 132 -5.27 1.09 1.50
CA ALA A 132 -4.10 1.01 0.62
C ALA A 132 -2.82 0.90 1.44
N THR A 133 -1.90 0.07 0.97
CA THR A 133 -0.57 -0.04 1.57
C THR A 133 0.47 -0.34 0.51
N GLY A 134 1.73 -0.15 0.85
CA GLY A 134 2.83 -0.51 -0.03
C GLY A 134 4.19 -0.25 0.57
N MET A 135 5.21 -0.75 -0.10
CA MET A 135 6.61 -0.57 0.26
C MET A 135 7.29 0.44 -0.63
N SER A 136 8.15 1.31 -0.05
CA SER A 136 9.02 2.20 -0.82
C SER A 136 8.21 3.08 -1.79
N ASN A 137 8.42 2.98 -3.10
CA ASN A 137 7.61 3.65 -4.12
C ASN A 137 6.10 3.32 -3.99
N GLY A 138 5.72 2.10 -3.59
CA GLY A 138 4.34 1.74 -3.26
C GLY A 138 3.83 2.43 -1.99
N GLY A 139 4.67 2.61 -0.97
CA GLY A 139 4.36 3.39 0.22
C GLY A 139 4.16 4.87 -0.10
N ILE A 140 5.02 5.44 -0.94
CA ILE A 140 4.86 6.82 -1.47
C ILE A 140 3.55 6.94 -2.26
N MET A 141 3.21 5.92 -3.07
CA MET A 141 1.95 5.90 -3.81
C MET A 141 0.74 5.83 -2.88
N SER A 142 0.82 5.15 -1.73
CA SER A 142 -0.25 5.15 -0.72
C SER A 142 -0.53 6.57 -0.19
N TYR A 143 0.50 7.37 0.07
CA TYR A 143 0.35 8.78 0.41
C TYR A 143 -0.24 9.60 -0.75
N THR A 144 0.22 9.36 -1.99
CA THR A 144 -0.35 10.01 -3.18
C THR A 144 -1.85 9.73 -3.31
N LEU A 145 -2.28 8.49 -3.05
CA LEU A 145 -3.70 8.11 -3.05
C LEU A 145 -4.49 8.82 -1.95
N ALA A 146 -3.95 8.90 -0.74
CA ALA A 146 -4.56 9.62 0.37
C ALA A 146 -4.73 11.13 0.07
N CYS A 147 -3.77 11.73 -0.60
CA CYS A 147 -3.81 13.14 -1.00
C CYS A 147 -4.80 13.45 -2.13
N ASN A 148 -5.06 12.49 -3.01
CA ASN A 148 -5.80 12.73 -4.28
C ASN A 148 -7.12 11.97 -4.39
N THR A 149 -7.48 11.18 -3.36
CA THR A 149 -8.73 10.42 -3.37
C THR A 149 -9.38 10.41 -1.98
N GLY A 150 -10.69 10.16 -1.94
CA GLY A 150 -11.43 9.96 -0.67
C GLY A 150 -11.99 8.53 -0.57
N ILE A 151 -11.38 7.54 -1.23
CA ILE A 151 -11.93 6.18 -1.30
C ILE A 151 -11.34 5.21 -0.26
N PHE A 152 -10.29 5.62 0.46
CA PHE A 152 -9.64 4.79 1.45
C PHE A 152 -10.02 5.20 2.88
N ALA A 153 -10.39 4.25 3.71
CA ALA A 153 -10.60 4.45 5.14
C ALA A 153 -9.28 4.61 5.90
N ALA A 154 -8.24 3.92 5.44
CA ALA A 154 -6.88 4.07 5.95
C ALA A 154 -5.83 3.77 4.88
N ILE A 155 -4.64 4.36 5.09
CA ILE A 155 -3.44 3.99 4.32
C ILE A 155 -2.31 3.55 5.26
N GLY A 156 -1.45 2.67 4.74
CA GLY A 156 -0.21 2.24 5.38
C GLY A 156 0.97 2.40 4.44
N SER A 157 2.07 2.92 4.94
CA SER A 157 3.31 3.05 4.18
C SER A 157 4.44 2.33 4.90
N VAL A 158 5.23 1.56 4.18
CA VAL A 158 6.44 0.93 4.72
C VAL A 158 7.64 1.46 3.96
N ALA A 159 8.59 2.05 4.69
CA ALA A 159 9.80 2.65 4.13
C ALA A 159 9.51 3.65 2.99
N GLY A 160 8.41 4.42 3.13
CA GLY A 160 7.98 5.44 2.17
C GLY A 160 8.16 6.86 2.71
N THR A 161 7.71 7.83 1.96
CA THR A 161 7.57 9.24 2.36
C THR A 161 6.51 9.92 1.51
N GLN A 162 6.06 11.11 1.89
CA GLN A 162 5.10 11.87 1.10
C GLN A 162 5.83 12.81 0.14
N LEU A 163 5.71 12.57 -1.17
CA LEU A 163 6.27 13.45 -2.21
C LEU A 163 5.23 14.38 -2.84
N ASP A 164 3.97 14.01 -2.81
CA ASP A 164 2.86 14.86 -3.27
C ASP A 164 2.73 16.09 -2.36
N SER A 165 2.45 17.25 -2.96
CA SER A 165 2.23 18.49 -2.21
C SER A 165 1.00 18.49 -1.32
N CYS A 166 0.08 17.55 -1.53
CA CYS A 166 -1.09 17.27 -0.68
C CYS A 166 -1.88 18.51 -0.26
N ARG A 167 -2.26 19.36 -1.23
CA ARG A 167 -2.80 20.71 -0.96
C ARG A 167 -4.19 20.72 -0.32
N SER A 168 -4.97 19.66 -0.54
CA SER A 168 -6.34 19.55 -0.03
C SER A 168 -6.63 18.11 0.39
N PRO A 169 -5.90 17.56 1.39
CA PRO A 169 -6.08 16.20 1.82
C PRO A 169 -7.46 15.99 2.45
N HIS A 170 -8.06 14.85 2.15
CA HIS A 170 -9.17 14.35 2.95
C HIS A 170 -8.63 13.69 4.21
N PRO A 171 -9.25 13.89 5.39
CA PRO A 171 -8.86 13.14 6.59
C PRO A 171 -8.98 11.63 6.35
N VAL A 172 -7.91 10.90 6.68
CA VAL A 172 -7.79 9.46 6.51
C VAL A 172 -6.84 8.91 7.58
N SER A 173 -7.09 7.72 8.10
CA SER A 173 -6.17 7.10 9.06
C SER A 173 -4.87 6.70 8.37
N VAL A 174 -3.74 6.94 9.04
CA VAL A 174 -2.40 6.75 8.46
C VAL A 174 -1.48 5.99 9.40
N MET A 175 -0.81 4.95 8.90
CA MET A 175 0.31 4.29 9.58
C MET A 175 1.55 4.33 8.69
N GLU A 176 2.68 4.72 9.28
CA GLU A 176 4.01 4.58 8.67
C GLU A 176 4.86 3.61 9.50
N ILE A 177 5.57 2.69 8.83
CA ILE A 177 6.59 1.81 9.43
C ILE A 177 7.92 2.13 8.75
N HIS A 178 8.95 2.53 9.51
CA HIS A 178 10.18 3.03 8.91
C HIS A 178 11.42 2.74 9.76
N GLY A 179 12.49 2.32 9.11
CA GLY A 179 13.79 2.07 9.73
C GLY A 179 14.66 3.33 9.80
N THR A 180 15.32 3.58 10.95
CA THR A 180 16.17 4.79 11.14
C THR A 180 17.45 4.78 10.30
N SER A 181 17.89 3.62 9.82
CA SER A 181 19.06 3.46 8.94
C SER A 181 18.73 3.33 7.46
N ASP A 182 17.48 3.63 7.06
CA ASP A 182 17.08 3.63 5.65
C ASP A 182 17.88 4.68 4.86
N LYS A 183 18.63 4.22 3.84
CA LYS A 183 19.45 5.08 2.97
C LYS A 183 18.79 5.41 1.63
N LEU A 184 17.71 4.69 1.27
CA LEU A 184 17.00 4.89 0.01
C LEU A 184 15.92 5.95 0.17
N VAL A 185 15.13 5.85 1.24
CA VAL A 185 14.14 6.84 1.69
C VAL A 185 14.50 7.22 3.13
N PRO A 186 15.35 8.26 3.36
CA PRO A 186 15.86 8.52 4.69
C PRO A 186 14.75 8.83 5.71
N TYR A 187 14.75 8.14 6.84
CA TYR A 187 13.84 8.39 7.96
C TYR A 187 13.83 9.86 8.40
N GLY A 188 15.02 10.46 8.47
CA GLY A 188 15.21 11.89 8.80
C GLY A 188 14.89 12.87 7.67
N GLY A 189 14.41 12.38 6.53
CA GLY A 189 14.13 13.19 5.36
C GLY A 189 15.38 13.59 4.56
N GLY A 190 15.19 14.42 3.55
CA GLY A 190 16.25 14.87 2.65
C GLY A 190 16.54 13.89 1.52
N GLN A 191 17.74 14.02 0.94
CA GLN A 191 18.16 13.25 -0.23
C GLN A 191 18.61 11.84 0.17
N GLY A 192 17.91 10.83 -0.33
CA GLY A 192 18.34 9.43 -0.25
C GLY A 192 19.43 9.06 -1.26
N SER A 193 19.85 7.82 -1.26
CA SER A 193 20.86 7.29 -2.20
C SER A 193 20.42 7.33 -3.67
N ASN A 194 19.14 7.47 -3.92
CA ASN A 194 18.53 7.57 -5.25
C ASN A 194 17.95 8.98 -5.47
N ILE A 195 16.91 9.05 -6.29
CA ILE A 195 16.23 10.29 -6.69
C ILE A 195 15.22 10.80 -5.66
N ILE A 196 14.97 10.08 -4.59
CA ILE A 196 13.97 10.45 -3.59
C ILE A 196 14.55 11.53 -2.68
N ASN A 197 13.85 12.66 -2.61
CA ASN A 197 14.13 13.76 -1.70
C ASN A 197 12.81 14.20 -1.09
N GLY A 198 12.56 13.81 0.14
CA GLY A 198 11.27 14.00 0.80
C GLY A 198 11.38 14.46 2.25
N PRO A 199 10.25 14.79 2.88
CA PRO A 199 10.19 15.10 4.30
C PRO A 199 10.56 13.88 5.16
N SER A 200 10.90 14.13 6.42
CA SER A 200 11.15 13.07 7.40
C SER A 200 9.88 12.30 7.73
N ALA A 201 10.00 11.02 8.14
CA ALA A 201 8.86 10.23 8.61
C ALA A 201 8.12 10.91 9.79
N PRO A 202 8.81 11.51 10.80
CA PRO A 202 8.16 12.32 11.82
C PRO A 202 7.39 13.54 11.28
N ASP A 203 7.91 14.25 10.27
CA ASP A 203 7.20 15.40 9.70
C ASP A 203 5.95 14.98 8.93
N VAL A 204 6.03 13.89 8.15
CA VAL A 204 4.85 13.31 7.48
C VAL A 204 3.80 12.87 8.49
N ASN A 205 4.22 12.21 9.59
CA ASN A 205 3.32 11.84 10.67
C ASN A 205 2.67 13.07 11.32
N ALA A 206 3.44 14.12 11.59
CA ALA A 206 2.93 15.37 12.15
C ALA A 206 1.93 16.06 11.20
N PHE A 207 2.20 16.06 9.89
CA PHE A 207 1.27 16.56 8.88
C PHE A 207 -0.08 15.83 8.95
N TRP A 208 -0.08 14.50 8.93
CA TRP A 208 -1.33 13.72 8.97
C TRP A 208 -2.05 13.82 10.32
N ARG A 209 -1.33 13.96 11.43
CA ARG A 209 -1.95 14.28 12.73
C ARG A 209 -2.69 15.62 12.70
N ASN A 210 -2.12 16.62 12.04
CA ASN A 210 -2.76 17.92 11.88
C ASN A 210 -4.02 17.82 10.97
N VAL A 211 -3.92 17.15 9.82
CA VAL A 211 -5.05 16.92 8.90
C VAL A 211 -6.23 16.24 9.61
N ASN A 212 -5.93 15.22 10.43
CA ASN A 212 -6.92 14.43 11.15
C ASN A 212 -7.34 15.03 12.51
N GLN A 213 -6.79 16.20 12.89
CA GLN A 213 -7.07 16.87 14.17
C GLN A 213 -6.85 15.93 15.36
N CYS A 214 -5.68 15.31 15.41
CA CYS A 214 -5.34 14.32 16.43
C CYS A 214 -4.93 14.98 17.76
N GLY A 215 -5.15 14.25 18.84
CA GLY A 215 -4.58 14.57 20.17
C GLY A 215 -3.07 14.33 20.23
N ALA A 216 -2.51 14.52 21.42
CA ALA A 216 -1.12 14.16 21.67
C ALA A 216 -0.89 12.66 21.48
N PRO A 217 0.21 12.24 20.85
CA PRO A 217 0.51 10.83 20.68
C PRO A 217 0.92 10.18 22.00
N SER A 218 0.53 8.92 22.17
CA SER A 218 1.15 8.01 23.13
C SER A 218 2.34 7.32 22.47
N VAL A 219 3.40 7.09 23.22
CA VAL A 219 4.63 6.48 22.73
C VAL A 219 4.97 5.27 23.59
N THR A 220 5.23 4.15 22.97
CA THR A 220 5.74 2.94 23.62
C THR A 220 6.96 2.45 22.88
N THR A 221 7.93 1.89 23.63
CA THR A 221 9.15 1.30 23.03
C THR A 221 9.30 -0.11 23.56
N ASP A 222 9.51 -1.04 22.65
CA ASP A 222 9.85 -2.43 22.93
C ASP A 222 11.06 -2.79 22.07
N SER A 223 12.18 -3.06 22.76
CA SER A 223 13.47 -3.32 22.13
C SER A 223 13.88 -2.18 21.17
N ASP A 224 14.01 -2.45 19.89
CA ASP A 224 14.38 -1.52 18.83
C ASP A 224 13.15 -0.88 18.11
N VAL A 225 11.94 -1.23 18.54
CA VAL A 225 10.71 -0.72 17.93
C VAL A 225 10.04 0.32 18.82
N THR A 226 9.91 1.52 18.33
CA THR A 226 9.14 2.60 18.97
C THR A 226 7.85 2.86 18.20
N THR A 227 6.71 2.74 18.86
CA THR A 227 5.39 3.02 18.32
C THR A 227 4.84 4.32 18.90
N SER A 228 4.52 5.27 18.04
CA SER A 228 3.84 6.52 18.36
C SER A 228 2.44 6.48 17.75
N THR A 229 1.39 6.56 18.58
CA THR A 229 -0.01 6.47 18.12
C THR A 229 -0.82 7.64 18.64
N ALA A 230 -1.55 8.32 17.78
CA ALA A 230 -2.47 9.41 18.15
C ALA A 230 -3.90 9.07 17.71
N GLY A 231 -4.85 9.20 18.63
CA GLY A 231 -6.28 9.20 18.33
C GLY A 231 -6.73 10.56 17.80
N CYS A 232 -7.61 10.56 16.81
CA CYS A 232 -8.01 11.75 16.07
C CYS A 232 -9.54 11.90 16.06
N VAL A 233 -10.02 13.00 15.48
CA VAL A 233 -11.46 13.24 15.28
C VAL A 233 -12.06 12.13 14.41
N ASP A 234 -13.34 11.80 14.66
CA ASP A 234 -14.09 10.72 14.03
C ASP A 234 -13.44 9.33 14.18
N ASN A 235 -12.80 9.09 15.33
CA ASN A 235 -12.12 7.83 15.67
C ASN A 235 -11.03 7.39 14.68
N ARG A 236 -10.51 8.29 13.85
CA ARG A 236 -9.34 8.00 13.02
C ARG A 236 -8.08 7.85 13.88
N GLY A 237 -7.06 7.22 13.32
CA GLY A 237 -5.77 7.03 13.95
C GLY A 237 -4.61 7.49 13.06
N VAL A 238 -3.56 8.05 13.68
CA VAL A 238 -2.29 8.29 12.99
C VAL A 238 -1.17 7.66 13.81
N ALA A 239 -0.40 6.78 13.18
CA ALA A 239 0.67 6.03 13.83
C ALA A 239 2.00 6.14 13.07
N LEU A 240 3.10 6.11 13.81
CA LEU A 240 4.46 5.96 13.30
C LEU A 240 5.15 4.85 14.09
N ILE A 241 5.59 3.82 13.39
CA ILE A 241 6.44 2.76 13.95
C ILE A 241 7.86 2.98 13.45
N THR A 242 8.76 3.25 14.37
CA THR A 242 10.18 3.49 14.13
C THR A 242 10.98 2.28 14.53
N ILE A 243 11.80 1.75 13.62
CA ILE A 243 12.70 0.61 13.90
C ILE A 243 14.11 1.17 14.00
N ASP A 244 14.69 1.17 15.19
CA ASP A 244 16.06 1.67 15.39
C ASP A 244 17.08 0.74 14.71
N GLY A 245 17.96 1.32 13.90
CA GLY A 245 18.89 0.56 13.06
C GLY A 245 18.25 -0.15 11.85
N GLY A 246 16.93 -0.17 11.72
CA GLY A 246 16.23 -0.80 10.59
C GLY A 246 16.58 -0.15 9.25
N GLY A 247 16.65 -0.98 8.20
CA GLY A 247 16.98 -0.57 6.84
C GLY A 247 15.77 -0.28 5.96
N HIS A 248 15.99 -0.37 4.64
CA HIS A 248 14.94 -0.22 3.62
C HIS A 248 14.32 -1.59 3.32
N GLU A 249 13.39 -2.03 4.13
CA GLU A 249 12.82 -3.37 4.08
C GLU A 249 11.35 -3.41 4.47
N TRP A 250 10.69 -4.55 4.20
CA TRP A 250 9.39 -4.90 4.72
C TRP A 250 9.60 -5.78 5.96
N PRO A 251 9.39 -5.28 7.17
CA PRO A 251 9.59 -6.07 8.39
C PRO A 251 8.59 -7.22 8.49
N ASP A 252 8.98 -8.35 9.06
CA ASP A 252 8.14 -9.55 9.18
C ASP A 252 6.79 -9.28 9.89
N PHE A 253 6.76 -8.35 10.82
CA PHE A 253 5.55 -7.97 11.56
C PHE A 253 4.65 -6.98 10.80
N ALA A 254 5.13 -6.37 9.69
CA ALA A 254 4.46 -5.22 9.06
C ALA A 254 3.03 -5.56 8.58
N THR A 255 2.86 -6.69 7.90
CA THR A 255 1.57 -7.10 7.33
C THR A 255 0.51 -7.27 8.41
N GLN A 256 0.83 -7.99 9.49
CA GLN A 256 -0.07 -8.19 10.62
C GLN A 256 -0.41 -6.87 11.34
N THR A 257 0.58 -6.02 11.53
CA THR A 257 0.42 -4.72 12.21
C THR A 257 -0.43 -3.76 11.39
N LEU A 258 -0.19 -3.69 10.08
CA LEU A 258 -1.00 -2.89 9.17
C LEU A 258 -2.45 -3.37 9.13
N TRP A 259 -2.67 -4.68 9.07
CA TRP A 259 -4.04 -5.21 9.10
C TRP A 259 -4.76 -4.90 10.41
N GLN A 260 -4.11 -5.07 11.56
CA GLN A 260 -4.68 -4.71 12.86
C GLN A 260 -5.05 -3.22 12.92
N PHE A 261 -4.18 -2.36 12.39
CA PHE A 261 -4.46 -0.94 12.29
C PHE A 261 -5.66 -0.67 11.39
N PHE A 262 -5.73 -1.25 10.20
CA PHE A 262 -6.83 -1.06 9.26
C PHE A 262 -8.16 -1.54 9.81
N ALA A 263 -8.19 -2.74 10.38
CA ALA A 263 -9.41 -3.33 10.93
C ALA A 263 -10.00 -2.55 12.14
N ALA A 264 -9.18 -1.73 12.79
CA ALA A 264 -9.60 -0.88 13.90
C ALA A 264 -10.14 0.50 13.45
N GLN A 265 -10.03 0.84 12.16
CA GLN A 265 -10.48 2.15 11.70
C GLN A 265 -12.01 2.23 11.54
N PRO A 266 -12.60 3.42 11.71
CA PRO A 266 -14.04 3.62 11.55
C PRO A 266 -14.49 3.36 10.11
N HIS A 267 -15.75 3.02 9.99
CA HIS A 267 -16.45 2.71 8.75
C HIS A 267 -17.42 3.82 8.39
#